data_2cd5b0dc32cd6c18220611ed55e29d1d
#
_entry.id   2cd5b0dc32cd6c18220611ed55e29d1d
#
_cell.length_a   1.000
_cell.length_b   1.000
_cell.length_c   1.000
_cell.angle_alpha   90.00
_cell.angle_beta   90.00
_cell.angle_gamma   90.00
#
_symmetry.space_group_name_H-M   'P 1'
#
loop_
_entity.id
_entity.type
_entity.pdbx_description
1 polymer ?
#
loop_
_entity_poly.entity_id
_entity_poly.type
_entity_poly.pdbx_seq_one_letter_code
_entity_poly.pdbx_strand_id
1 'polypeptide(L)'
;MARRTLGAAAIALAALAPLGATGAFAQDKGRIYYLVPTLLDEFQTESVNVITDSFRQVGYETVSLDAQNRTDLQLNQFDDVIRLKPKAIVLAAVDFDSVVPGIQKARDAGIPVLVFDRQITSTPVDFTSVAGTVQIGEIAAEQIQGLLQARHGSVKGKVLQILGDPGDSYTLDIQKGFEAKMKAFPDVRIITQAALQWEATNAGNIASDQLLTNPDIDLIFVHAAHLAVPVAGILEAKGKKPGDVMLVSSNGAPVGLDLIRKGWEQVEVEQPLYAQAVALAMFIDKIVAKEKLAPGTYDVLGLKAELTEEKWGPNLKIPGAAITKANVDDPRFWGNLKPPSTPVQPVK
;
A
#
# COMPACT_ATOMS: atom_id res chain seq x y z
N MET A 1 -54.07 69.80 42.88
CA MET A 1 -53.88 68.36 43.22
C MET A 1 -53.63 67.56 41.96
N ALA A 2 -52.38 67.27 41.67
CA ALA A 2 -51.97 66.53 40.46
C ALA A 2 -51.49 65.14 40.86
N ARG A 3 -52.21 64.15 40.42
CA ARG A 3 -51.74 62.70 40.55
C ARG A 3 -50.82 62.36 39.39
N ARG A 4 -49.59 62.01 39.74
CA ARG A 4 -48.59 61.41 38.81
C ARG A 4 -48.82 59.91 38.77
N THR A 5 -49.08 59.37 37.59
CA THR A 5 -49.08 57.98 37.29
C THR A 5 -47.68 57.56 36.87
N LEU A 6 -47.03 56.60 37.60
CA LEU A 6 -45.78 55.98 37.21
C LEU A 6 -46.12 54.85 36.24
N GLY A 7 -45.56 54.91 35.06
CA GLY A 7 -45.55 53.79 34.11
C GLY A 7 -44.38 52.88 34.40
N ALA A 8 -44.64 51.53 34.64
CA ALA A 8 -43.64 50.50 34.77
C ALA A 8 -43.20 49.99 33.37
N ALA A 9 -41.95 50.25 33.05
CA ALA A 9 -41.30 49.59 31.84
C ALA A 9 -40.87 48.20 32.15
N ALA A 10 -41.48 47.23 31.49
CA ALA A 10 -41.04 45.82 31.52
C ALA A 10 -39.82 45.64 30.60
N ILE A 11 -38.67 45.33 31.17
CA ILE A 11 -37.46 44.94 30.44
C ILE A 11 -37.56 43.43 30.14
N ALA A 12 -37.77 43.09 28.88
CA ALA A 12 -37.70 41.72 28.40
C ALA A 12 -36.23 41.30 28.30
N LEU A 13 -35.75 40.42 29.20
CA LEU A 13 -34.45 39.77 29.10
C LEU A 13 -34.57 38.67 28.04
N ALA A 14 -33.99 38.90 26.87
CA ALA A 14 -33.80 37.85 25.86
C ALA A 14 -32.64 36.96 26.32
N ALA A 15 -32.96 35.75 26.74
CA ALA A 15 -31.96 34.73 27.03
C ALA A 15 -31.34 34.26 25.72
N LEU A 16 -30.10 34.67 25.41
CA LEU A 16 -29.27 34.05 24.40
C LEU A 16 -28.84 32.65 24.91
N ALA A 17 -29.47 31.60 24.41
CA ALA A 17 -28.95 30.24 24.56
C ALA A 17 -27.64 30.12 23.73
N PRO A 18 -26.53 29.64 24.30
CA PRO A 18 -25.36 29.36 23.52
C PRO A 18 -25.68 28.17 22.60
N LEU A 19 -25.65 28.36 21.29
CA LEU A 19 -25.53 27.29 20.32
C LEU A 19 -24.15 26.62 20.57
N GLY A 20 -24.11 25.66 21.47
CA GLY A 20 -22.99 24.74 21.60
C GLY A 20 -22.93 23.89 20.32
N ALA A 21 -22.02 24.23 19.44
CA ALA A 21 -21.58 23.30 18.43
C ALA A 21 -20.93 22.12 19.17
N THR A 22 -21.72 21.14 19.51
CA THR A 22 -21.20 19.83 19.91
C THR A 22 -20.55 19.25 18.68
N GLY A 23 -19.25 19.47 18.53
CA GLY A 23 -18.43 18.62 17.68
C GLY A 23 -18.71 17.20 18.18
N ALA A 24 -19.35 16.39 17.35
CA ALA A 24 -19.51 14.98 17.61
C ALA A 24 -18.09 14.39 17.71
N PHE A 25 -17.57 14.26 18.92
CA PHE A 25 -16.40 13.39 19.16
C PHE A 25 -16.82 12.01 18.67
N ALA A 26 -16.09 11.48 17.69
CA ALA A 26 -16.30 10.11 17.27
C ALA A 26 -16.26 9.24 18.53
N GLN A 27 -17.29 8.41 18.73
CA GLN A 27 -17.40 7.55 19.90
C GLN A 27 -16.14 6.67 19.94
N ASP A 28 -15.42 6.63 21.07
CA ASP A 28 -14.28 5.73 21.25
C ASP A 28 -14.75 4.28 21.15
N LYS A 29 -14.50 3.64 20.00
CA LYS A 29 -14.85 2.25 19.72
C LYS A 29 -13.78 1.27 20.22
N GLY A 30 -12.64 1.79 20.69
CA GLY A 30 -11.52 1.02 21.21
C GLY A 30 -10.31 1.00 20.28
N ARG A 31 -9.37 0.12 20.58
CA ARG A 31 -8.03 0.14 20.00
C ARG A 31 -7.83 -0.96 18.97
N ILE A 32 -7.10 -0.62 17.89
CA ILE A 32 -6.60 -1.51 16.84
C ILE A 32 -5.07 -1.47 16.90
N TYR A 33 -4.42 -2.61 16.73
CA TYR A 33 -2.97 -2.67 16.59
C TYR A 33 -2.59 -2.95 15.15
N TYR A 34 -1.62 -2.20 14.63
CA TYR A 34 -1.03 -2.43 13.32
C TYR A 34 0.39 -2.98 13.50
N LEU A 35 0.61 -4.23 13.09
CA LEU A 35 1.91 -4.88 13.07
C LEU A 35 2.53 -4.62 11.70
N VAL A 36 3.41 -3.63 11.63
CA VAL A 36 4.09 -3.22 10.39
C VAL A 36 5.43 -3.97 10.27
N PRO A 37 5.83 -4.43 9.06
CA PRO A 37 7.02 -5.25 8.91
C PRO A 37 8.30 -4.45 9.17
N THR A 38 8.34 -3.19 8.74
CA THR A 38 9.48 -2.28 8.89
C THR A 38 9.03 -0.84 8.70
N LEU A 39 9.83 0.11 9.15
CA LEU A 39 9.69 1.55 8.87
C LEU A 39 10.86 2.09 8.05
N LEU A 40 11.60 1.22 7.34
CA LEU A 40 12.77 1.61 6.56
C LEU A 40 12.43 2.16 5.17
N ASP A 41 11.22 1.93 4.67
CA ASP A 41 10.76 2.43 3.37
C ASP A 41 9.58 3.41 3.50
N GLU A 42 9.38 4.23 2.46
CA GLU A 42 8.36 5.27 2.43
C GLU A 42 6.93 4.70 2.41
N PHE A 43 6.72 3.55 1.75
CA PHE A 43 5.40 2.92 1.68
C PHE A 43 4.92 2.49 3.06
N GLN A 44 5.77 1.80 3.81
CA GLN A 44 5.42 1.32 5.14
C GLN A 44 5.27 2.47 6.15
N THR A 45 6.13 3.50 6.06
CA THR A 45 6.01 4.69 6.90
C THR A 45 4.70 5.44 6.64
N GLU A 46 4.35 5.66 5.36
CA GLU A 46 3.10 6.33 5.00
C GLU A 46 1.88 5.45 5.30
N SER A 47 2.00 4.12 5.22
CA SER A 47 0.90 3.21 5.61
C SER A 47 0.48 3.40 7.06
N VAL A 48 1.43 3.61 7.98
CA VAL A 48 1.15 3.90 9.40
C VAL A 48 0.33 5.17 9.54
N ASN A 49 0.69 6.23 8.81
CA ASN A 49 -0.01 7.52 8.86
C ASN A 49 -1.45 7.37 8.37
N VAL A 50 -1.62 6.77 7.19
CA VAL A 50 -2.93 6.68 6.54
C VAL A 50 -3.85 5.68 7.24
N ILE A 51 -3.35 4.56 7.73
CA ILE A 51 -4.13 3.59 8.50
C ILE A 51 -4.60 4.24 9.82
N THR A 52 -3.71 4.94 10.52
CA THR A 52 -4.04 5.65 11.76
C THR A 52 -5.14 6.69 11.53
N ASP A 53 -4.99 7.51 10.49
CA ASP A 53 -5.99 8.54 10.17
C ASP A 53 -7.33 7.95 9.72
N SER A 54 -7.31 6.88 8.93
CA SER A 54 -8.52 6.21 8.45
C SER A 54 -9.33 5.59 9.60
N PHE A 55 -8.68 4.89 10.52
CA PHE A 55 -9.35 4.31 11.68
C PHE A 55 -9.83 5.37 12.66
N ARG A 56 -9.08 6.45 12.86
CA ARG A 56 -9.54 7.59 13.69
C ARG A 56 -10.83 8.20 13.15
N GLN A 57 -10.99 8.33 11.83
CA GLN A 57 -12.20 8.86 11.21
C GLN A 57 -13.45 8.01 11.51
N VAL A 58 -13.28 6.71 11.73
CA VAL A 58 -14.38 5.79 12.07
C VAL A 58 -14.45 5.44 13.57
N GLY A 59 -13.66 6.13 14.41
CA GLY A 59 -13.76 6.10 15.87
C GLY A 59 -12.87 5.08 16.57
N TYR A 60 -11.81 4.58 15.92
CA TYR A 60 -10.81 3.70 16.55
C TYR A 60 -9.48 4.41 16.76
N GLU A 61 -8.81 4.10 17.88
CA GLU A 61 -7.41 4.44 18.12
C GLU A 61 -6.50 3.37 17.48
N THR A 62 -5.41 3.78 16.84
CA THR A 62 -4.43 2.85 16.26
C THR A 62 -3.08 2.95 16.98
N VAL A 63 -2.49 1.80 17.29
CA VAL A 63 -1.13 1.67 17.79
C VAL A 63 -0.33 0.82 16.81
N SER A 64 0.75 1.36 16.25
CA SER A 64 1.61 0.66 15.31
C SER A 64 2.86 0.11 16.00
N LEU A 65 3.24 -1.12 15.67
CA LEU A 65 4.42 -1.81 16.20
C LEU A 65 5.32 -2.24 15.03
N ASP A 66 6.54 -1.69 15.00
CA ASP A 66 7.55 -2.00 13.99
C ASP A 66 8.24 -3.34 14.29
N ALA A 67 8.16 -4.28 13.36
CA ALA A 67 8.84 -5.58 13.48
C ALA A 67 10.30 -5.55 13.01
N GLN A 68 10.79 -4.44 12.46
CA GLN A 68 12.19 -4.25 12.04
C GLN A 68 12.70 -5.35 11.09
N ASN A 69 11.84 -5.81 10.18
CA ASN A 69 12.08 -6.97 9.30
C ASN A 69 12.44 -8.27 10.03
N ARG A 70 11.99 -8.43 11.29
CA ARG A 70 12.28 -9.60 12.12
C ARG A 70 11.01 -10.41 12.38
N THR A 71 10.97 -11.62 11.88
CA THR A 71 9.83 -12.55 12.06
C THR A 71 9.60 -12.93 13.52
N ASP A 72 10.69 -13.17 14.28
CA ASP A 72 10.62 -13.46 15.71
C ASP A 72 10.02 -12.29 16.52
N LEU A 73 10.39 -11.06 16.18
CA LEU A 73 9.83 -9.87 16.82
C LEU A 73 8.35 -9.73 16.48
N GLN A 74 7.94 -9.91 15.23
CA GLN A 74 6.54 -9.81 14.85
C GLN A 74 5.67 -10.86 15.54
N LEU A 75 6.15 -12.10 15.70
CA LEU A 75 5.45 -13.12 16.47
C LEU A 75 5.32 -12.77 17.96
N ASN A 76 6.37 -12.21 18.57
CA ASN A 76 6.30 -11.72 19.94
C ASN A 76 5.28 -10.57 20.10
N GLN A 77 5.21 -9.67 19.10
CA GLN A 77 4.21 -8.61 19.06
C GLN A 77 2.77 -9.16 19.03
N PHE A 78 2.51 -10.25 18.30
CA PHE A 78 1.20 -10.93 18.36
C PHE A 78 0.88 -11.38 19.78
N ASP A 79 1.81 -12.07 20.46
CA ASP A 79 1.61 -12.57 21.82
C ASP A 79 1.34 -11.41 22.82
N ASP A 80 2.02 -10.29 22.66
CA ASP A 80 1.82 -9.10 23.51
C ASP A 80 0.46 -8.43 23.25
N VAL A 81 0.12 -8.23 21.98
CA VAL A 81 -1.11 -7.56 21.58
C VAL A 81 -2.36 -8.38 21.92
N ILE A 82 -2.31 -9.71 21.77
CA ILE A 82 -3.42 -10.59 22.15
C ILE A 82 -3.79 -10.44 23.62
N ARG A 83 -2.79 -10.29 24.51
CA ARG A 83 -3.04 -10.06 25.95
C ARG A 83 -3.78 -8.74 26.23
N LEU A 84 -3.63 -7.75 25.36
CA LEU A 84 -4.30 -6.44 25.49
C LEU A 84 -5.74 -6.45 24.98
N LYS A 85 -6.20 -7.53 24.36
CA LYS A 85 -7.55 -7.73 23.83
C LYS A 85 -8.06 -6.57 22.96
N PRO A 86 -7.34 -6.23 21.88
CA PRO A 86 -7.76 -5.15 20.98
C PRO A 86 -9.07 -5.51 20.24
N LYS A 87 -9.65 -4.51 19.56
CA LYS A 87 -10.82 -4.73 18.69
C LYS A 87 -10.46 -5.50 17.43
N ALA A 88 -9.24 -5.28 16.89
CA ALA A 88 -8.67 -6.00 15.75
C ALA A 88 -7.15 -5.85 15.72
N ILE A 89 -6.50 -6.71 14.94
CA ILE A 89 -5.09 -6.58 14.53
C ILE A 89 -5.07 -6.37 13.03
N VAL A 90 -4.37 -5.32 12.56
CA VAL A 90 -3.95 -5.15 11.17
C VAL A 90 -2.54 -5.71 11.05
N LEU A 91 -2.29 -6.46 10.01
CA LEU A 91 -1.01 -7.14 9.77
C LEU A 91 -0.51 -6.86 8.35
N ALA A 92 0.69 -6.29 8.24
CA ALA A 92 1.53 -6.47 7.07
C ALA A 92 2.69 -7.40 7.49
N ALA A 93 2.76 -8.58 6.90
CA ALA A 93 3.67 -9.63 7.37
C ALA A 93 5.13 -9.34 7.00
N VAL A 94 6.08 -9.66 7.87
CA VAL A 94 7.50 -9.74 7.51
C VAL A 94 7.71 -10.89 6.53
N ASP A 95 7.13 -12.05 6.86
CA ASP A 95 7.15 -13.26 6.05
C ASP A 95 5.77 -13.94 6.16
N PHE A 96 5.18 -14.27 5.01
CA PHE A 96 3.78 -14.70 4.93
C PHE A 96 3.50 -16.07 5.55
N ASP A 97 4.49 -16.95 5.69
CA ASP A 97 4.33 -18.27 6.33
C ASP A 97 4.65 -18.22 7.83
N SER A 98 5.67 -17.46 8.20
CA SER A 98 6.14 -17.36 9.59
C SER A 98 5.10 -16.76 10.54
N VAL A 99 4.20 -15.89 10.06
CA VAL A 99 3.18 -15.23 10.89
C VAL A 99 1.94 -16.09 11.18
N VAL A 100 1.79 -17.24 10.50
CA VAL A 100 0.61 -18.12 10.62
C VAL A 100 0.27 -18.47 12.08
N PRO A 101 1.23 -18.89 12.95
CA PRO A 101 0.92 -19.17 14.34
C PRO A 101 0.38 -17.99 15.11
N GLY A 102 0.86 -16.77 14.84
CA GLY A 102 0.37 -15.52 15.44
C GLY A 102 -1.07 -15.22 15.04
N ILE A 103 -1.39 -15.36 13.75
CA ILE A 103 -2.76 -15.19 13.23
C ILE A 103 -3.71 -16.18 13.88
N GLN A 104 -3.34 -17.46 13.95
CA GLN A 104 -4.17 -18.50 14.57
C GLN A 104 -4.45 -18.19 16.05
N LYS A 105 -3.41 -17.86 16.83
CA LYS A 105 -3.57 -17.46 18.25
C LYS A 105 -4.51 -16.26 18.41
N ALA A 106 -4.39 -15.23 17.58
CA ALA A 106 -5.25 -14.04 17.65
C ALA A 106 -6.71 -14.42 17.37
N ARG A 107 -6.97 -15.19 16.33
CA ARG A 107 -8.33 -15.64 15.98
C ARG A 107 -8.93 -16.57 17.02
N ASP A 108 -8.16 -17.48 17.60
CA ASP A 108 -8.59 -18.35 18.72
C ASP A 108 -8.96 -17.53 19.96
N ALA A 109 -8.30 -16.40 20.19
CA ALA A 109 -8.65 -15.42 21.21
C ALA A 109 -9.87 -14.56 20.85
N GLY A 110 -10.49 -14.77 19.66
CA GLY A 110 -11.64 -14.04 19.17
C GLY A 110 -11.32 -12.64 18.61
N ILE A 111 -10.05 -12.33 18.38
CA ILE A 111 -9.56 -11.05 17.85
C ILE A 111 -9.46 -11.17 16.34
N PRO A 112 -10.21 -10.35 15.56
CA PRO A 112 -10.10 -10.36 14.10
C PRO A 112 -8.73 -9.92 13.62
N VAL A 113 -8.23 -10.58 12.54
CA VAL A 113 -6.99 -10.22 11.87
C VAL A 113 -7.31 -9.73 10.45
N LEU A 114 -6.96 -8.46 10.18
CA LEU A 114 -7.06 -7.83 8.88
C LEU A 114 -5.67 -7.79 8.25
N VAL A 115 -5.55 -8.31 7.04
CA VAL A 115 -4.28 -8.30 6.30
C VAL A 115 -4.23 -7.09 5.39
N PHE A 116 -3.11 -6.39 5.43
CA PHE A 116 -2.79 -5.24 4.61
C PHE A 116 -1.55 -5.53 3.76
N ASP A 117 -1.54 -5.08 2.51
CA ASP A 117 -0.39 -5.11 1.60
C ASP A 117 0.04 -6.52 1.16
N ARG A 118 0.42 -7.38 2.11
CA ARG A 118 1.05 -8.69 1.86
C ARG A 118 0.07 -9.82 2.12
N GLN A 119 -0.50 -10.39 1.04
CA GLN A 119 -1.54 -11.39 1.11
C GLN A 119 -1.08 -12.67 1.86
N ILE A 120 -1.93 -13.16 2.76
CA ILE A 120 -1.75 -14.43 3.46
C ILE A 120 -2.80 -15.41 2.92
N THR A 121 -2.35 -16.57 2.41
CA THR A 121 -3.25 -17.58 1.82
C THR A 121 -3.17 -18.94 2.51
N SER A 122 -2.20 -19.11 3.42
CA SER A 122 -1.91 -20.36 4.13
C SER A 122 -2.73 -20.58 5.39
N THR A 123 -3.45 -19.55 5.86
CA THR A 123 -4.35 -19.62 7.03
C THR A 123 -5.53 -18.68 6.86
N PRO A 124 -6.70 -18.97 7.46
CA PRO A 124 -7.84 -18.05 7.43
C PRO A 124 -7.55 -16.71 8.12
N VAL A 125 -8.01 -15.61 7.49
CA VAL A 125 -8.01 -14.24 8.02
C VAL A 125 -9.41 -13.64 7.90
N ASP A 126 -9.67 -12.53 8.61
CA ASP A 126 -11.04 -11.98 8.66
C ASP A 126 -11.29 -10.94 7.56
N PHE A 127 -10.24 -10.37 7.00
CA PHE A 127 -10.28 -9.50 5.82
C PHE A 127 -8.89 -9.29 5.23
N THR A 128 -8.79 -9.15 3.92
CA THR A 128 -7.56 -8.79 3.23
C THR A 128 -7.81 -7.56 2.34
N SER A 129 -6.99 -6.53 2.48
CA SER A 129 -6.94 -5.35 1.61
C SER A 129 -5.59 -5.26 0.94
N VAL A 130 -5.54 -5.60 -0.35
CA VAL A 130 -4.31 -5.65 -1.15
C VAL A 130 -4.46 -4.93 -2.48
N ALA A 131 -3.35 -4.50 -3.05
CA ALA A 131 -3.32 -4.16 -4.47
C ALA A 131 -3.64 -5.40 -5.31
N GLY A 132 -4.03 -5.21 -6.55
CA GLY A 132 -4.06 -6.29 -7.54
C GLY A 132 -2.63 -6.68 -7.92
N THR A 133 -1.89 -7.33 -7.02
CA THR A 133 -0.43 -7.51 -7.13
C THR A 133 0.00 -8.29 -8.37
N VAL A 134 -0.76 -9.32 -8.76
CA VAL A 134 -0.56 -10.00 -10.06
C VAL A 134 -0.76 -9.02 -11.22
N GLN A 135 -1.80 -8.16 -11.15
CA GLN A 135 -2.07 -7.16 -12.17
C GLN A 135 -0.97 -6.09 -12.26
N ILE A 136 -0.33 -5.71 -11.15
CA ILE A 136 0.84 -4.83 -11.16
C ILE A 136 1.94 -5.41 -12.05
N GLY A 137 2.24 -6.70 -11.89
CA GLY A 137 3.20 -7.41 -12.73
C GLY A 137 2.78 -7.46 -14.21
N GLU A 138 1.49 -7.67 -14.47
CA GLU A 138 0.93 -7.65 -15.83
C GLU A 138 1.06 -6.28 -16.49
N ILE A 139 0.71 -5.21 -15.76
CA ILE A 139 0.86 -3.81 -16.24
C ILE A 139 2.33 -3.50 -16.50
N ALA A 140 3.23 -3.86 -15.59
CA ALA A 140 4.67 -3.66 -15.79
C ALA A 140 5.15 -4.35 -17.06
N ALA A 141 4.75 -5.59 -17.29
CA ALA A 141 5.10 -6.34 -18.50
C ALA A 141 4.57 -5.66 -19.76
N GLU A 142 3.32 -5.19 -19.79
CA GLU A 142 2.73 -4.48 -20.94
C GLU A 142 3.47 -3.18 -21.23
N GLN A 143 3.84 -2.42 -20.21
CA GLN A 143 4.66 -1.21 -20.39
C GLN A 143 6.06 -1.54 -20.92
N ILE A 144 6.70 -2.58 -20.40
CA ILE A 144 8.03 -3.06 -20.87
C ILE A 144 7.97 -3.51 -22.31
N GLN A 145 6.93 -4.24 -22.71
CA GLN A 145 6.70 -4.62 -24.12
C GLN A 145 6.62 -3.38 -25.01
N GLY A 146 5.86 -2.36 -24.60
CA GLY A 146 5.77 -1.09 -25.33
C GLY A 146 7.10 -0.35 -25.47
N LEU A 147 7.88 -0.31 -24.40
CA LEU A 147 9.21 0.31 -24.37
C LEU A 147 10.22 -0.43 -25.28
N LEU A 148 10.25 -1.77 -25.23
CA LEU A 148 11.11 -2.58 -26.07
C LEU A 148 10.70 -2.49 -27.56
N GLN A 149 9.38 -2.51 -27.83
CA GLN A 149 8.84 -2.31 -29.18
C GLN A 149 9.25 -0.94 -29.76
N ALA A 150 9.18 0.12 -28.95
CA ALA A 150 9.57 1.47 -29.37
C ALA A 150 11.09 1.55 -29.65
N ARG A 151 11.91 0.86 -28.85
CA ARG A 151 13.37 0.85 -29.00
C ARG A 151 13.84 0.02 -30.20
N HIS A 152 13.29 -1.16 -30.42
CA HIS A 152 13.82 -2.16 -31.35
C HIS A 152 12.93 -2.43 -32.56
N GLY A 153 11.76 -1.79 -32.66
CA GLY A 153 10.75 -2.09 -33.69
C GLY A 153 10.02 -3.42 -33.50
N SER A 154 10.39 -4.19 -32.45
CA SER A 154 9.74 -5.44 -32.01
C SER A 154 9.99 -5.66 -30.54
N VAL A 155 9.17 -6.51 -29.88
CA VAL A 155 9.36 -6.86 -28.45
C VAL A 155 10.49 -7.88 -28.33
N LYS A 156 11.70 -7.38 -28.17
CA LYS A 156 12.95 -8.16 -28.01
C LYS A 156 13.95 -7.38 -27.17
N GLY A 157 14.94 -8.06 -26.61
CA GLY A 157 16.03 -7.43 -25.87
C GLY A 157 16.38 -8.16 -24.58
N LYS A 158 17.19 -7.53 -23.75
CA LYS A 158 17.65 -8.10 -22.47
C LYS A 158 17.10 -7.27 -21.30
N VAL A 159 16.35 -7.94 -20.43
CA VAL A 159 15.73 -7.34 -19.24
C VAL A 159 16.37 -7.93 -17.99
N LEU A 160 16.87 -7.07 -17.10
CA LEU A 160 17.21 -7.45 -15.73
C LEU A 160 15.98 -7.20 -14.85
N GLN A 161 15.46 -8.25 -14.21
CA GLN A 161 14.41 -8.16 -13.21
C GLN A 161 15.03 -8.27 -11.83
N ILE A 162 14.89 -7.22 -11.01
CA ILE A 162 15.31 -7.19 -9.60
C ILE A 162 14.05 -7.33 -8.74
N LEU A 163 13.89 -8.52 -8.19
CA LEU A 163 12.77 -8.85 -7.30
C LEU A 163 12.94 -8.18 -5.94
N GLY A 164 11.84 -8.06 -5.20
CA GLY A 164 11.85 -7.86 -3.76
C GLY A 164 12.23 -9.13 -2.98
N ASP A 165 11.88 -9.17 -1.69
CA ASP A 165 12.12 -10.36 -0.85
C ASP A 165 11.16 -11.51 -1.22
N PRO A 166 11.66 -12.74 -1.44
CA PRO A 166 10.81 -13.87 -1.78
C PRO A 166 9.91 -14.37 -0.62
N GLY A 167 10.16 -13.95 0.62
CA GLY A 167 9.24 -14.17 1.76
C GLY A 167 8.01 -13.27 1.75
N ASP A 168 7.90 -12.39 0.76
CA ASP A 168 6.78 -11.47 0.58
C ASP A 168 5.92 -11.88 -0.62
N SER A 169 4.61 -12.09 -0.37
CA SER A 169 3.65 -12.43 -1.42
C SER A 169 3.55 -11.37 -2.52
N TYR A 170 3.79 -10.10 -2.20
CA TYR A 170 3.85 -9.01 -3.18
C TYR A 170 4.91 -9.29 -4.27
N THR A 171 6.11 -9.71 -3.86
CA THR A 171 7.19 -10.10 -4.78
C THR A 171 6.76 -11.23 -5.72
N LEU A 172 6.18 -12.30 -5.14
CA LEU A 172 5.82 -13.51 -5.90
C LEU A 172 4.66 -13.25 -6.87
N ASP A 173 3.69 -12.45 -6.46
CA ASP A 173 2.54 -12.10 -7.30
C ASP A 173 2.93 -11.21 -8.48
N ILE A 174 3.78 -10.20 -8.26
CA ILE A 174 4.30 -9.35 -9.36
C ILE A 174 5.08 -10.22 -10.34
N GLN A 175 5.98 -11.07 -9.83
CA GLN A 175 6.75 -11.99 -10.69
C GLN A 175 5.82 -12.86 -11.52
N LYS A 176 4.80 -13.46 -10.90
CA LYS A 176 3.81 -14.30 -11.59
C LYS A 176 3.09 -13.55 -12.72
N GLY A 177 2.61 -12.33 -12.46
CA GLY A 177 1.94 -11.52 -13.46
C GLY A 177 2.87 -11.12 -14.63
N PHE A 178 4.08 -10.69 -14.30
CA PHE A 178 5.10 -10.34 -15.26
C PHE A 178 5.47 -11.53 -16.16
N GLU A 179 5.82 -12.67 -15.60
CA GLU A 179 6.20 -13.88 -16.35
C GLU A 179 5.07 -14.37 -17.25
N ALA A 180 3.81 -14.35 -16.76
CA ALA A 180 2.66 -14.77 -17.54
C ALA A 180 2.51 -13.97 -18.85
N LYS A 181 2.72 -12.64 -18.79
CA LYS A 181 2.66 -11.75 -19.97
C LYS A 181 3.90 -11.84 -20.86
N MET A 182 5.09 -11.99 -20.25
CA MET A 182 6.34 -12.03 -21.00
C MET A 182 6.58 -13.37 -21.71
N LYS A 183 5.92 -14.44 -21.29
CA LYS A 183 6.01 -15.77 -21.92
C LYS A 183 5.70 -15.76 -23.42
N ALA A 184 4.88 -14.84 -23.89
CA ALA A 184 4.55 -14.68 -25.31
C ALA A 184 5.70 -14.11 -26.15
N PHE A 185 6.79 -13.64 -25.55
CA PHE A 185 7.89 -12.93 -26.22
C PHE A 185 9.24 -13.62 -25.97
N PRO A 186 9.51 -14.77 -26.63
CA PRO A 186 10.72 -15.58 -26.42
C PRO A 186 12.01 -14.85 -26.80
N ASP A 187 11.93 -13.79 -27.61
CA ASP A 187 13.07 -12.95 -27.98
C ASP A 187 13.50 -11.97 -26.89
N VAL A 188 12.77 -11.91 -25.77
CA VAL A 188 13.18 -11.16 -24.58
C VAL A 188 13.91 -12.09 -23.61
N ARG A 189 15.21 -11.83 -23.40
CA ARG A 189 16.00 -12.55 -22.39
C ARG A 189 15.85 -11.87 -21.03
N ILE A 190 15.29 -12.60 -20.06
CA ILE A 190 15.10 -12.11 -18.70
C ILE A 190 16.18 -12.72 -17.78
N ILE A 191 16.85 -11.86 -17.01
CA ILE A 191 17.78 -12.21 -15.92
C ILE A 191 17.09 -11.80 -14.64
N THR A 192 16.91 -12.73 -13.69
CA THR A 192 16.17 -12.47 -12.45
C THR A 192 17.08 -12.66 -11.24
N GLN A 193 17.08 -11.67 -10.34
CA GLN A 193 17.76 -11.74 -9.03
C GLN A 193 16.91 -11.04 -7.96
N ALA A 194 17.06 -11.45 -6.68
CA ALA A 194 16.28 -10.91 -5.57
C ALA A 194 17.11 -9.97 -4.69
N ALA A 195 16.59 -8.78 -4.39
CA ALA A 195 17.07 -7.89 -3.36
C ALA A 195 16.50 -8.34 -2.01
N LEU A 196 17.21 -9.27 -1.35
CA LEU A 196 16.78 -9.86 -0.08
C LEU A 196 16.51 -8.79 0.98
N GLN A 197 15.48 -9.01 1.81
CA GLN A 197 15.01 -8.11 2.86
C GLN A 197 14.58 -6.71 2.35
N TRP A 198 14.31 -6.60 1.05
CA TRP A 198 14.02 -5.31 0.39
C TRP A 198 15.14 -4.27 0.55
N GLU A 199 16.37 -4.74 0.73
CA GLU A 199 17.54 -3.86 0.94
C GLU A 199 17.95 -3.14 -0.34
N ALA A 200 17.90 -1.81 -0.31
CA ALA A 200 18.25 -0.95 -1.44
C ALA A 200 19.70 -1.18 -1.92
N THR A 201 20.63 -1.41 -0.98
CA THR A 201 22.04 -1.71 -1.29
C THR A 201 22.17 -2.99 -2.11
N ASN A 202 21.37 -4.03 -1.83
CA ASN A 202 21.39 -5.27 -2.60
C ASN A 202 20.95 -5.02 -4.05
N ALA A 203 19.92 -4.21 -4.28
CA ALA A 203 19.46 -3.85 -5.62
C ALA A 203 20.56 -3.10 -6.41
N GLY A 204 21.25 -2.17 -5.77
CA GLY A 204 22.38 -1.45 -6.37
C GLY A 204 23.55 -2.38 -6.74
N ASN A 205 23.93 -3.30 -5.85
CA ASN A 205 24.98 -4.30 -6.10
C ASN A 205 24.60 -5.22 -7.29
N ILE A 206 23.37 -5.74 -7.30
CA ILE A 206 22.84 -6.55 -8.40
C ILE A 206 22.94 -5.79 -9.73
N ALA A 207 22.47 -4.54 -9.76
CA ALA A 207 22.54 -3.73 -10.98
C ALA A 207 23.99 -3.49 -11.43
N SER A 208 24.90 -3.18 -10.49
CA SER A 208 26.31 -2.95 -10.81
C SER A 208 26.97 -4.18 -11.44
N ASP A 209 26.76 -5.37 -10.84
CA ASP A 209 27.36 -6.63 -11.28
C ASP A 209 26.76 -7.09 -12.62
N GLN A 210 25.45 -6.96 -12.78
CA GLN A 210 24.76 -7.36 -14.00
C GLN A 210 25.12 -6.44 -15.19
N LEU A 211 25.25 -5.14 -14.97
CA LEU A 211 25.69 -4.20 -16.02
C LEU A 211 27.17 -4.39 -16.42
N LEU A 212 27.99 -4.99 -15.54
CA LEU A 212 29.37 -5.35 -15.88
C LEU A 212 29.41 -6.60 -16.74
N THR A 213 28.65 -7.63 -16.38
CA THR A 213 28.64 -8.92 -17.07
C THR A 213 27.74 -8.96 -18.29
N ASN A 214 26.74 -8.10 -18.35
CA ASN A 214 25.76 -7.93 -19.44
C ASN A 214 25.64 -6.47 -19.85
N PRO A 215 26.64 -5.90 -20.55
CA PRO A 215 26.65 -4.48 -20.91
C PRO A 215 25.54 -4.10 -21.93
N ASP A 216 24.87 -5.09 -22.49
CA ASP A 216 23.77 -5.01 -23.46
C ASP A 216 22.38 -5.12 -22.82
N ILE A 217 22.25 -4.91 -21.50
CA ILE A 217 20.94 -4.78 -20.85
C ILE A 217 20.22 -3.56 -21.42
N ASP A 218 19.01 -3.77 -21.94
CA ASP A 218 18.14 -2.73 -22.50
C ASP A 218 17.29 -2.06 -21.44
N LEU A 219 16.83 -2.86 -20.43
CA LEU A 219 15.88 -2.42 -19.44
C LEU A 219 16.11 -3.14 -18.10
N ILE A 220 15.90 -2.41 -17.01
CA ILE A 220 15.87 -2.96 -15.65
C ILE A 220 14.45 -2.78 -15.09
N PHE A 221 13.83 -3.88 -14.66
CA PHE A 221 12.56 -3.87 -13.92
C PHE A 221 12.82 -4.18 -12.46
N VAL A 222 12.37 -3.29 -11.57
CA VAL A 222 12.61 -3.37 -10.12
C VAL A 222 11.28 -3.40 -9.38
N HIS A 223 11.12 -4.31 -8.42
CA HIS A 223 9.83 -4.52 -7.76
C HIS A 223 9.41 -3.43 -6.77
N ALA A 224 10.22 -2.40 -6.51
CA ALA A 224 9.82 -1.25 -5.70
C ALA A 224 10.64 0.01 -6.01
N ALA A 225 10.02 1.17 -5.81
CA ALA A 225 10.61 2.49 -6.04
C ALA A 225 11.92 2.73 -5.26
N HIS A 226 11.95 2.39 -3.96
CA HIS A 226 13.15 2.59 -3.14
C HIS A 226 14.33 1.71 -3.58
N LEU A 227 14.09 0.56 -4.21
CA LEU A 227 15.11 -0.27 -4.84
C LEU A 227 15.58 0.31 -6.18
N ALA A 228 14.73 1.06 -6.88
CA ALA A 228 15.08 1.70 -8.15
C ALA A 228 16.06 2.88 -7.97
N VAL A 229 16.04 3.55 -6.80
CA VAL A 229 16.93 4.69 -6.51
C VAL A 229 18.41 4.34 -6.65
N PRO A 230 18.97 3.32 -5.94
CA PRO A 230 20.38 2.95 -6.12
C PRO A 230 20.67 2.41 -7.52
N VAL A 231 19.70 1.77 -8.21
CA VAL A 231 19.88 1.33 -9.60
C VAL A 231 20.10 2.53 -10.52
N ALA A 232 19.28 3.59 -10.41
CA ALA A 232 19.47 4.83 -11.16
C ALA A 232 20.83 5.48 -10.85
N GLY A 233 21.24 5.50 -9.57
CA GLY A 233 22.56 5.99 -9.18
C GLY A 233 23.72 5.19 -9.79
N ILE A 234 23.62 3.87 -9.90
CA ILE A 234 24.60 3.01 -10.58
C ILE A 234 24.66 3.31 -12.08
N LEU A 235 23.51 3.52 -12.73
CA LEU A 235 23.46 3.91 -14.15
C LEU A 235 24.20 5.24 -14.35
N GLU A 236 23.94 6.25 -13.53
CA GLU A 236 24.60 7.54 -13.56
C GLU A 236 26.11 7.42 -13.34
N ALA A 237 26.53 6.68 -12.29
CA ALA A 237 27.95 6.44 -11.97
C ALA A 237 28.71 5.72 -13.10
N LYS A 238 28.03 4.90 -13.89
CA LYS A 238 28.59 4.25 -15.10
C LYS A 238 28.54 5.16 -16.36
N GLY A 239 28.18 6.44 -16.20
CA GLY A 239 28.14 7.42 -17.29
C GLY A 239 26.97 7.25 -18.26
N LYS A 240 25.95 6.48 -17.88
CA LYS A 240 24.72 6.37 -18.66
C LYS A 240 23.89 7.65 -18.52
N LYS A 241 23.11 7.96 -19.55
CA LYS A 241 22.13 9.05 -19.52
C LYS A 241 20.74 8.48 -19.27
N PRO A 242 19.78 9.30 -18.79
CA PRO A 242 18.38 8.92 -18.73
C PRO A 242 17.89 8.29 -20.04
N GLY A 243 17.38 7.06 -19.96
CA GLY A 243 16.88 6.30 -21.10
C GLY A 243 17.91 5.45 -21.86
N ASP A 244 19.24 5.57 -21.62
CA ASP A 244 20.23 4.65 -22.21
C ASP A 244 19.97 3.21 -21.82
N VAL A 245 19.70 2.97 -20.55
CA VAL A 245 19.08 1.76 -20.01
C VAL A 245 17.74 2.20 -19.41
N MET A 246 16.64 1.61 -19.88
CA MET A 246 15.31 1.94 -19.38
C MET A 246 15.12 1.39 -18.00
N LEU A 247 14.41 2.12 -17.13
CA LEU A 247 14.07 1.70 -15.78
C LEU A 247 12.56 1.70 -15.61
N VAL A 248 12.04 0.61 -15.06
CA VAL A 248 10.63 0.43 -14.68
C VAL A 248 10.60 -0.07 -13.25
N SER A 249 9.71 0.47 -12.43
CA SER A 249 9.48 -0.07 -11.09
C SER A 249 8.00 -0.18 -10.73
N SER A 250 7.72 -0.53 -9.50
CA SER A 250 6.38 -0.52 -8.93
C SER A 250 6.39 0.10 -7.54
N ASN A 251 5.22 0.31 -6.99
CA ASN A 251 4.91 0.87 -5.69
C ASN A 251 4.28 2.27 -5.73
N GLY A 252 4.80 3.23 -6.50
CA GLY A 252 4.25 4.59 -6.59
C GLY A 252 4.78 5.56 -5.54
N ALA A 253 5.94 5.27 -4.92
CA ALA A 253 6.53 6.10 -3.87
C ALA A 253 7.04 7.45 -4.39
N PRO A 254 7.14 8.49 -3.52
CA PRO A 254 7.69 9.80 -3.89
C PRO A 254 9.04 9.73 -4.62
N VAL A 255 9.94 8.85 -4.17
CA VAL A 255 11.27 8.68 -4.77
C VAL A 255 11.20 8.14 -6.21
N GLY A 256 10.25 7.24 -6.52
CA GLY A 256 10.03 6.73 -7.87
C GLY A 256 9.44 7.80 -8.78
N LEU A 257 8.44 8.54 -8.30
CA LEU A 257 7.89 9.67 -9.05
C LEU A 257 8.97 10.72 -9.39
N ASP A 258 9.91 10.94 -8.48
CA ASP A 258 11.05 11.82 -8.73
C ASP A 258 12.02 11.27 -9.79
N LEU A 259 12.24 9.96 -9.85
CA LEU A 259 13.02 9.34 -10.92
C LEU A 259 12.33 9.52 -12.29
N ILE A 260 10.99 9.39 -12.34
CA ILE A 260 10.22 9.69 -13.56
C ILE A 260 10.37 11.17 -13.97
N ARG A 261 10.24 12.11 -13.03
CA ARG A 261 10.40 13.55 -13.29
C ARG A 261 11.77 13.89 -13.84
N LYS A 262 12.80 13.24 -13.32
CA LYS A 262 14.21 13.37 -13.76
C LYS A 262 14.52 12.61 -15.05
N GLY A 263 13.61 11.75 -15.52
CA GLY A 263 13.74 10.94 -16.74
C GLY A 263 14.55 9.66 -16.58
N TRP A 264 15.03 9.33 -15.38
CA TRP A 264 15.73 8.08 -15.11
C TRP A 264 14.80 6.87 -15.21
N GLU A 265 13.57 7.02 -14.78
CA GLU A 265 12.55 5.99 -14.84
C GLU A 265 11.49 6.33 -15.89
N GLN A 266 11.05 5.32 -16.64
CA GLN A 266 10.06 5.50 -17.70
C GLN A 266 8.66 5.24 -17.19
N VAL A 267 8.50 4.25 -16.34
CA VAL A 267 7.21 3.82 -15.80
C VAL A 267 7.37 3.32 -14.38
N GLU A 268 6.46 3.71 -13.53
CA GLU A 268 6.22 3.10 -12.24
C GLU A 268 4.78 2.57 -12.19
N VAL A 269 4.56 1.37 -11.66
CA VAL A 269 3.20 0.83 -11.49
C VAL A 269 2.75 1.06 -10.06
N GLU A 270 1.71 1.86 -9.90
CA GLU A 270 1.19 2.21 -8.57
C GLU A 270 0.67 0.99 -7.81
N GLN A 271 1.01 0.94 -6.54
CA GLN A 271 0.33 0.19 -5.50
C GLN A 271 -0.54 1.18 -4.72
N PRO A 272 -1.88 1.15 -4.83
CA PRO A 272 -2.75 2.22 -4.36
C PRO A 272 -2.88 2.25 -2.83
N LEU A 273 -1.83 2.69 -2.14
CA LEU A 273 -1.66 2.68 -0.68
C LEU A 273 -2.85 3.31 0.05
N TYR A 274 -3.27 4.51 -0.35
CA TYR A 274 -4.37 5.20 0.32
C TYR A 274 -5.68 4.42 0.25
N ALA A 275 -5.99 3.85 -0.91
CA ALA A 275 -7.19 3.05 -1.08
C ALA A 275 -7.13 1.75 -0.27
N GLN A 276 -5.97 1.09 -0.22
CA GLN A 276 -5.80 -0.11 0.60
C GLN A 276 -6.02 0.18 2.10
N ALA A 277 -5.47 1.28 2.62
CA ALA A 277 -5.61 1.68 4.02
C ALA A 277 -7.05 2.11 4.36
N VAL A 278 -7.67 2.94 3.50
CA VAL A 278 -9.06 3.37 3.66
C VAL A 278 -10.02 2.19 3.65
N ALA A 279 -9.79 1.20 2.80
CA ALA A 279 -10.62 0.00 2.74
C ALA A 279 -10.67 -0.77 4.07
N LEU A 280 -9.56 -0.88 4.80
CA LEU A 280 -9.57 -1.49 6.13
C LEU A 280 -10.58 -0.80 7.05
N ALA A 281 -10.57 0.53 7.08
CA ALA A 281 -11.47 1.32 7.92
C ALA A 281 -12.93 1.30 7.43
N MET A 282 -13.16 1.16 6.10
CA MET A 282 -14.51 1.01 5.54
C MET A 282 -15.23 -0.25 6.05
N PHE A 283 -14.51 -1.34 6.24
CA PHE A 283 -15.07 -2.64 6.59
C PHE A 283 -14.97 -2.98 8.09
N ILE A 284 -14.21 -2.22 8.89
CA ILE A 284 -13.85 -2.57 10.27
C ILE A 284 -15.07 -2.86 11.17
N ASP A 285 -16.13 -2.04 11.09
CA ASP A 285 -17.29 -2.20 11.98
C ASP A 285 -17.98 -3.54 11.74
N LYS A 286 -18.14 -3.96 10.48
CA LYS A 286 -18.70 -5.27 10.13
C LYS A 286 -17.80 -6.42 10.59
N ILE A 287 -16.48 -6.26 10.42
CA ILE A 287 -15.49 -7.28 10.84
C ILE A 287 -15.50 -7.48 12.35
N VAL A 288 -15.48 -6.39 13.12
CA VAL A 288 -15.55 -6.43 14.59
C VAL A 288 -16.89 -7.01 15.07
N ALA A 289 -17.98 -6.71 14.37
CA ALA A 289 -19.31 -7.29 14.63
C ALA A 289 -19.44 -8.75 14.14
N LYS A 290 -18.42 -9.30 13.47
CA LYS A 290 -18.42 -10.63 12.84
C LYS A 290 -19.54 -10.82 11.82
N GLU A 291 -19.92 -9.76 11.14
CA GLU A 291 -20.89 -9.79 10.06
C GLU A 291 -20.24 -10.33 8.78
N LYS A 292 -21.04 -11.05 7.99
CA LYS A 292 -20.57 -11.54 6.69
C LYS A 292 -20.43 -10.37 5.71
N LEU A 293 -19.27 -10.27 5.07
CA LEU A 293 -19.03 -9.29 4.01
C LEU A 293 -19.59 -9.81 2.69
N ALA A 294 -20.31 -8.94 1.95
CA ALA A 294 -20.90 -9.32 0.68
C ALA A 294 -19.87 -9.19 -0.45
N PRO A 295 -19.57 -10.25 -1.22
CA PRO A 295 -18.74 -10.13 -2.42
C PRO A 295 -19.35 -9.15 -3.43
N GLY A 296 -18.49 -8.45 -4.18
CA GLY A 296 -18.90 -7.47 -5.17
C GLY A 296 -17.91 -6.35 -5.37
N THR A 297 -18.29 -5.38 -6.21
CA THR A 297 -17.46 -4.20 -6.50
C THR A 297 -17.76 -3.09 -5.51
N TYR A 298 -16.70 -2.56 -4.89
CA TYR A 298 -16.75 -1.43 -3.97
C TYR A 298 -15.99 -0.24 -4.54
N ASP A 299 -16.51 0.96 -4.33
CA ASP A 299 -15.79 2.18 -4.65
C ASP A 299 -14.90 2.58 -3.47
N VAL A 300 -13.60 2.56 -3.68
CA VAL A 300 -12.61 2.97 -2.68
C VAL A 300 -11.81 4.13 -3.25
N LEU A 301 -12.11 5.35 -2.83
CA LEU A 301 -11.46 6.56 -3.33
C LEU A 301 -11.54 6.72 -4.86
N GLY A 302 -12.65 6.29 -5.48
CA GLY A 302 -12.85 6.32 -6.92
C GLY A 302 -12.29 5.12 -7.68
N LEU A 303 -11.58 4.23 -7.01
CA LEU A 303 -11.11 2.96 -7.58
C LEU A 303 -12.17 1.86 -7.40
N LYS A 304 -12.39 1.07 -8.44
CA LYS A 304 -13.32 -0.07 -8.41
C LYS A 304 -12.60 -1.30 -7.88
N ALA A 305 -12.74 -1.53 -6.58
CA ALA A 305 -12.13 -2.66 -5.87
C ALA A 305 -13.08 -3.86 -5.87
N GLU A 306 -12.55 -5.05 -6.11
CA GLU A 306 -13.30 -6.29 -6.14
C GLU A 306 -13.13 -7.09 -4.85
N LEU A 307 -14.22 -7.28 -4.11
CA LEU A 307 -14.26 -8.15 -2.94
C LEU A 307 -14.71 -9.55 -3.37
N THR A 308 -13.85 -10.52 -3.15
CA THR A 308 -14.12 -11.94 -3.38
C THR A 308 -14.07 -12.72 -2.08
N GLU A 309 -14.80 -13.83 -1.99
CA GLU A 309 -14.66 -14.80 -0.89
C GLU A 309 -13.65 -15.86 -1.32
N GLU A 310 -12.49 -15.85 -0.69
CA GLU A 310 -11.42 -16.81 -0.95
C GLU A 310 -11.38 -17.90 0.13
N LYS A 311 -10.56 -18.94 -0.06
CA LYS A 311 -10.40 -20.02 0.93
C LYS A 311 -9.88 -19.51 2.28
N TRP A 312 -9.12 -18.41 2.26
CA TRP A 312 -8.56 -17.78 3.45
C TRP A 312 -9.39 -16.62 3.99
N GLY A 313 -10.52 -16.31 3.35
CA GLY A 313 -11.46 -15.26 3.80
C GLY A 313 -11.70 -14.17 2.77
N PRO A 314 -12.44 -13.11 3.17
CA PRO A 314 -12.77 -12.00 2.28
C PRO A 314 -11.51 -11.27 1.81
N ASN A 315 -11.38 -11.09 0.49
CA ASN A 315 -10.20 -10.52 -0.14
C ASN A 315 -10.58 -9.38 -1.09
N LEU A 316 -10.25 -8.15 -0.72
CA LEU A 316 -10.48 -6.95 -1.52
C LEU A 316 -9.22 -6.62 -2.32
N LYS A 317 -9.34 -6.70 -3.64
CA LYS A 317 -8.28 -6.34 -4.59
C LYS A 317 -8.56 -4.97 -5.19
N ILE A 318 -7.59 -4.06 -5.09
CA ILE A 318 -7.68 -2.68 -5.54
C ILE A 318 -6.74 -2.49 -6.74
N PRO A 319 -7.24 -2.06 -7.92
CA PRO A 319 -6.41 -1.95 -9.11
C PRO A 319 -5.38 -0.83 -8.98
N GLY A 320 -4.14 -1.08 -9.42
CA GLY A 320 -3.12 -0.07 -9.63
C GLY A 320 -3.18 0.53 -11.03
N ALA A 321 -2.31 1.51 -11.29
CA ALA A 321 -2.20 2.18 -12.59
C ALA A 321 -0.73 2.39 -12.97
N ALA A 322 -0.45 2.49 -14.29
CA ALA A 322 0.86 2.90 -14.77
C ALA A 322 1.05 4.42 -14.59
N ILE A 323 2.14 4.81 -13.94
CA ILE A 323 2.59 6.18 -13.78
C ILE A 323 3.73 6.43 -14.76
N THR A 324 3.58 7.46 -15.54
CA THR A 324 4.55 7.86 -16.57
C THR A 324 4.80 9.36 -16.49
N LYS A 325 5.72 9.88 -17.31
CA LYS A 325 5.95 11.32 -17.41
C LYS A 325 4.68 12.14 -17.72
N ALA A 326 3.69 11.52 -18.37
CA ALA A 326 2.46 12.20 -18.76
C ALA A 326 1.49 12.43 -17.60
N ASN A 327 1.54 11.61 -16.55
CA ASN A 327 0.59 11.65 -15.43
C ASN A 327 1.24 11.66 -14.04
N VAL A 328 2.57 11.76 -13.94
CA VAL A 328 3.32 11.67 -12.67
C VAL A 328 2.87 12.69 -11.60
N ASP A 329 2.30 13.80 -12.01
CA ASP A 329 1.83 14.86 -11.11
C ASP A 329 0.32 14.75 -10.76
N ASP A 330 -0.33 13.64 -11.15
CA ASP A 330 -1.73 13.40 -10.76
C ASP A 330 -1.84 13.27 -9.23
N PRO A 331 -2.62 14.12 -8.56
CA PRO A 331 -2.73 14.14 -7.10
C PRO A 331 -3.37 12.87 -6.51
N ARG A 332 -3.95 11.99 -7.34
CA ARG A 332 -4.52 10.73 -6.88
C ARG A 332 -3.46 9.70 -6.53
N PHE A 333 -2.27 9.78 -7.12
CA PHE A 333 -1.16 8.89 -6.77
C PHE A 333 -0.59 9.26 -5.39
N TRP A 334 -0.47 8.26 -4.54
CA TRP A 334 -0.03 8.46 -3.16
C TRP A 334 1.38 9.06 -3.05
N GLY A 335 2.26 8.76 -4.02
CA GLY A 335 3.62 9.31 -4.06
C GLY A 335 3.68 10.83 -4.21
N ASN A 336 2.56 11.51 -4.50
CA ASN A 336 2.45 12.96 -4.43
C ASN A 336 2.14 13.47 -3.00
N LEU A 337 2.06 12.56 -2.01
CA LEU A 337 1.82 12.85 -0.59
C LEU A 337 0.62 13.79 -0.35
N LYS A 338 -0.47 13.51 -1.03
CA LYS A 338 -1.73 14.22 -0.89
C LYS A 338 -2.80 13.24 -0.37
N PRO A 339 -2.84 12.98 0.95
CA PRO A 339 -3.83 12.09 1.53
C PRO A 339 -5.25 12.52 1.12
N PRO A 340 -6.18 11.56 0.94
CA PRO A 340 -7.53 11.87 0.57
C PRO A 340 -8.20 12.72 1.64
N SER A 341 -8.84 13.82 1.23
CA SER A 341 -9.66 14.67 2.11
C SER A 341 -11.08 14.13 2.29
N THR A 342 -11.48 13.15 1.48
CA THR A 342 -12.81 12.54 1.54
C THR A 342 -12.91 11.68 2.80
N PRO A 343 -13.93 11.91 3.66
CA PRO A 343 -14.12 11.08 4.85
C PRO A 343 -14.32 9.61 4.50
N VAL A 344 -13.77 8.73 5.33
CA VAL A 344 -14.01 7.27 5.21
C VAL A 344 -15.51 7.00 5.34
N GLN A 345 -16.08 6.27 4.40
CA GLN A 345 -17.48 5.87 4.39
C GLN A 345 -17.60 4.40 4.80
N PRO A 346 -18.02 4.08 6.04
CA PRO A 346 -18.22 2.70 6.46
C PRO A 346 -19.21 1.97 5.56
N VAL A 347 -18.91 0.73 5.23
CA VAL A 347 -19.83 -0.15 4.47
C VAL A 347 -21.05 -0.47 5.33
N LYS A 348 -22.24 -0.17 4.81
CA LYS A 348 -23.54 -0.39 5.49
C LYS A 348 -23.97 -1.84 5.47
#